data_de46d33ec276a79770aab7e68c6f19b9
#
_entry.id   de46d33ec276a79770aab7e68c6f19b9
#
_cell.length_a   1.000
_cell.length_b   1.000
_cell.length_c   1.000
_cell.angle_alpha   90.00
_cell.angle_beta   90.00
_cell.angle_gamma   90.00
#
_symmetry.space_group_name_H-M   'P 1'
#
loop_
_entity.id
_entity.type
_entity.pdbx_description
1 polymer ?
#
loop_
_entity_poly.entity_id
_entity_poly.type
_entity_poly.pdbx_seq_one_letter_code
_entity_poly.pdbx_strand_id
1 'polypeptide(L)'
;DMEKRLKPGTGANKKFLIDQKITPVFGKIPLNDIKPTDIRKWQNELTSYRDEKGNPYSATYLKTINNQITAIFNYAVKYYGLKENPCHKAGGMGKKNAEEMEFWTRDEFNTFIKYFEDKPKYYAMFMTLYYTGIREGEMLALTPADIDLEKATIRINKNYQNVNGEELITS
;
A
#
# COMPACT_ATOMS: atom_id res chain seq x y z
N ASP A 1 -16.41 -1.74 -12.49
CA ASP A 1 -17.37 -1.87 -11.40
C ASP A 1 -16.73 -1.62 -10.03
N MET A 2 -15.59 -2.23 -9.73
CA MET A 2 -14.87 -2.03 -8.45
C MET A 2 -14.29 -0.63 -8.27
N GLU A 3 -13.89 0.04 -9.33
CA GLU A 3 -13.20 1.35 -9.30
C GLU A 3 -14.04 2.43 -8.58
N LYS A 4 -15.36 2.44 -8.79
CA LYS A 4 -16.29 3.38 -8.15
C LYS A 4 -16.51 3.14 -6.64
N ARG A 5 -16.04 2.00 -6.12
CA ARG A 5 -16.24 1.58 -4.71
C ARG A 5 -14.97 1.68 -3.86
N LEU A 6 -13.85 2.05 -4.49
CA LEU A 6 -12.55 2.13 -3.82
C LEU A 6 -12.19 3.58 -3.53
N LYS A 7 -11.48 3.79 -2.42
CA LYS A 7 -10.80 5.07 -2.20
C LYS A 7 -9.79 5.30 -3.32
N PRO A 8 -9.61 6.56 -3.81
CA PRO A 8 -8.78 6.86 -4.98
C PRO A 8 -7.38 6.25 -4.94
N GLY A 9 -6.64 6.41 -3.83
CA GLY A 9 -5.30 5.83 -3.67
C GLY A 9 -5.29 4.30 -3.72
N THR A 10 -6.31 3.64 -3.17
CA THR A 10 -6.43 2.17 -3.25
C THR A 10 -6.68 1.72 -4.69
N GLY A 11 -7.54 2.45 -5.43
CA GLY A 11 -7.82 2.17 -6.84
C GLY A 11 -6.57 2.32 -7.71
N ALA A 12 -5.84 3.43 -7.55
CA ALA A 12 -4.61 3.70 -8.28
C ALA A 12 -3.54 2.62 -8.06
N ASN A 13 -3.30 2.24 -6.81
CA ASN A 13 -2.33 1.18 -6.47
C ASN A 13 -2.72 -0.18 -7.07
N LYS A 14 -3.98 -0.56 -6.98
CA LYS A 14 -4.46 -1.82 -7.59
C LYS A 14 -4.30 -1.79 -9.10
N LYS A 15 -4.71 -0.70 -9.75
CA LYS A 15 -4.56 -0.52 -11.19
C LYS A 15 -3.09 -0.63 -11.59
N PHE A 16 -2.19 0.06 -10.91
CA PHE A 16 -0.75 -0.01 -11.17
C PHE A 16 -0.22 -1.45 -11.11
N LEU A 17 -0.55 -2.20 -10.04
CA LEU A 17 -0.10 -3.59 -9.90
C LEU A 17 -0.65 -4.50 -11.00
N ILE A 18 -1.92 -4.33 -11.37
CA ILE A 18 -2.54 -5.10 -12.44
C ILE A 18 -1.87 -4.80 -13.77
N ASP A 19 -1.74 -3.52 -14.12
CA ASP A 19 -1.19 -3.09 -15.41
C ASP A 19 0.29 -3.47 -15.56
N GLN A 20 1.08 -3.42 -14.48
CA GLN A 20 2.51 -3.68 -14.52
C GLN A 20 2.91 -5.15 -14.35
N LYS A 21 2.11 -5.95 -13.64
CA LYS A 21 2.51 -7.30 -13.24
C LYS A 21 1.60 -8.41 -13.76
N ILE A 22 0.34 -8.14 -14.01
CA ILE A 22 -0.65 -9.15 -14.39
C ILE A 22 -1.00 -9.04 -15.88
N THR A 23 -1.39 -7.85 -16.33
CA THR A 23 -1.81 -7.61 -17.72
C THR A 23 -0.77 -8.00 -18.76
N PRO A 24 0.54 -7.75 -18.59
CA PRO A 24 1.54 -8.14 -19.58
C PRO A 24 1.61 -9.65 -19.82
N VAL A 25 1.29 -10.46 -18.81
CA VAL A 25 1.36 -11.93 -18.90
C VAL A 25 0.01 -12.52 -19.27
N PHE A 26 -1.07 -12.09 -18.63
CA PHE A 26 -2.38 -12.74 -18.75
C PHE A 26 -3.41 -11.96 -19.57
N GLY A 27 -3.16 -10.68 -19.86
CA GLY A 27 -4.17 -9.79 -20.44
C GLY A 27 -4.67 -10.19 -21.83
N LYS A 28 -3.94 -11.04 -22.56
CA LYS A 28 -4.32 -11.55 -23.89
C LYS A 28 -4.84 -12.99 -23.88
N ILE A 29 -4.85 -13.64 -22.70
CA ILE A 29 -5.25 -15.04 -22.55
C ILE A 29 -6.69 -15.07 -22.04
N PRO A 30 -7.61 -15.82 -22.68
CA PRO A 30 -8.94 -16.03 -22.13
C PRO A 30 -8.87 -16.62 -20.71
N LEU A 31 -9.69 -16.11 -19.79
CA LEU A 31 -9.64 -16.52 -18.38
C LEU A 31 -9.84 -18.04 -18.18
N ASN A 32 -10.63 -18.69 -19.05
CA ASN A 32 -10.87 -20.12 -18.99
C ASN A 32 -9.65 -20.97 -19.40
N ASP A 33 -8.69 -20.39 -20.10
CA ASP A 33 -7.51 -21.07 -20.61
C ASP A 33 -6.31 -20.97 -19.66
N ILE A 34 -6.39 -20.08 -18.66
CA ILE A 34 -5.32 -19.89 -17.68
C ILE A 34 -5.36 -21.03 -16.65
N LYS A 35 -4.28 -21.82 -16.62
CA LYS A 35 -4.13 -22.98 -15.77
C LYS A 35 -3.37 -22.65 -14.47
N PRO A 36 -3.52 -23.46 -13.42
CA PRO A 36 -2.70 -23.32 -12.21
C PRO A 36 -1.19 -23.34 -12.46
N THR A 37 -0.75 -24.08 -13.48
CA THR A 37 0.66 -24.13 -13.93
C THR A 37 1.16 -22.78 -14.46
N ASP A 38 0.32 -22.02 -15.17
CA ASP A 38 0.68 -20.72 -15.71
C ASP A 38 0.83 -19.71 -14.57
N ILE A 39 -0.10 -19.75 -13.61
CA ILE A 39 0.00 -18.95 -12.38
C ILE A 39 1.30 -19.28 -11.64
N ARG A 40 1.63 -20.56 -11.47
CA ARG A 40 2.83 -21.00 -10.76
C ARG A 40 4.11 -20.55 -11.47
N LYS A 41 4.15 -20.65 -12.79
CA LYS A 41 5.29 -20.17 -13.59
C LYS A 41 5.50 -18.66 -13.37
N TRP A 42 4.45 -17.87 -13.50
CA TRP A 42 4.49 -16.43 -13.27
C TRP A 42 4.91 -16.07 -11.83
N GLN A 43 4.41 -16.80 -10.81
CA GLN A 43 4.86 -16.62 -9.42
C GLN A 43 6.36 -16.87 -9.25
N ASN A 44 6.88 -17.91 -9.90
CA ASN A 44 8.32 -18.22 -9.88
C ASN A 44 9.15 -17.13 -10.54
N GLU A 45 8.71 -16.59 -11.68
CA GLU A 45 9.36 -15.47 -12.36
C GLU A 45 9.44 -14.24 -11.46
N LEU A 46 8.35 -13.86 -10.81
CA LEU A 46 8.33 -12.72 -9.86
C LEU A 46 9.21 -12.97 -8.64
N THR A 47 9.23 -14.18 -8.12
CA THR A 47 10.05 -14.54 -6.95
C THR A 47 11.54 -14.53 -7.28
N SER A 48 11.89 -14.90 -8.50
CA SER A 48 13.27 -14.92 -9.00
C SER A 48 13.76 -13.55 -9.50
N TYR A 49 12.86 -12.56 -9.60
CA TYR A 49 13.23 -11.22 -10.06
C TYR A 49 14.29 -10.59 -9.15
N ARG A 50 15.22 -9.87 -9.79
CA ARG A 50 16.20 -9.01 -9.11
C ARG A 50 16.25 -7.66 -9.83
N ASP A 51 16.32 -6.58 -9.07
CA ASP A 51 16.53 -5.24 -9.62
C ASP A 51 18.00 -5.04 -10.07
N GLU A 52 18.31 -3.86 -10.59
CA GLU A 52 19.67 -3.51 -11.04
C GLU A 52 20.74 -3.60 -9.93
N LYS A 53 20.32 -3.56 -8.67
CA LYS A 53 21.17 -3.69 -7.48
C LYS A 53 21.19 -5.13 -6.94
N GLY A 54 20.50 -6.07 -7.59
CA GLY A 54 20.42 -7.47 -7.17
C GLY A 54 19.38 -7.75 -6.09
N ASN A 55 18.52 -6.78 -5.72
CA ASN A 55 17.52 -6.97 -4.67
C ASN A 55 16.28 -7.70 -5.20
N PRO A 56 15.71 -8.66 -4.44
CA PRO A 56 14.43 -9.30 -4.77
C PRO A 56 13.25 -8.38 -4.44
N TYR A 57 12.07 -8.70 -4.96
CA TYR A 57 10.84 -8.16 -4.39
C TYR A 57 10.65 -8.61 -2.95
N SER A 58 10.15 -7.72 -2.09
CA SER A 58 9.83 -8.09 -0.71
C SER A 58 8.70 -9.13 -0.66
N ALA A 59 8.74 -9.99 0.36
CA ALA A 59 7.73 -11.03 0.52
C ALA A 59 6.30 -10.48 0.66
N THR A 60 6.14 -9.30 1.28
CA THR A 60 4.87 -8.60 1.42
C THR A 60 4.38 -8.02 0.10
N TYR A 61 5.29 -7.49 -0.73
CA TYR A 61 4.96 -7.01 -2.08
C TYR A 61 4.50 -8.14 -2.99
N LEU A 62 5.22 -9.27 -3.00
CA LEU A 62 4.82 -10.48 -3.73
C LEU A 62 3.44 -10.95 -3.31
N LYS A 63 3.15 -10.95 -1.99
CA LYS A 63 1.83 -11.29 -1.46
C LYS A 63 0.75 -10.33 -1.96
N THR A 64 1.05 -9.04 -2.01
CA THR A 64 0.11 -8.02 -2.50
C THR A 64 -0.23 -8.25 -3.97
N ILE A 65 0.76 -8.53 -4.82
CA ILE A 65 0.53 -8.86 -6.25
C ILE A 65 -0.32 -10.12 -6.38
N ASN A 66 0.01 -11.17 -5.62
CA ASN A 66 -0.73 -12.44 -5.64
C ASN A 66 -2.21 -12.25 -5.24
N ASN A 67 -2.48 -11.37 -4.28
CA ASN A 67 -3.84 -11.06 -3.87
C ASN A 67 -4.66 -10.39 -4.98
N GLN A 68 -4.01 -9.56 -5.85
CA GLN A 68 -4.74 -8.92 -6.97
C GLN A 68 -5.20 -9.95 -8.00
N ILE A 69 -4.32 -10.85 -8.44
CA ILE A 69 -4.72 -11.88 -9.42
C ILE A 69 -5.76 -12.83 -8.82
N THR A 70 -5.61 -13.22 -7.55
CA THR A 70 -6.59 -14.04 -6.84
C THR A 70 -7.97 -13.37 -6.79
N ALA A 71 -8.00 -12.06 -6.54
CA ALA A 71 -9.24 -11.28 -6.52
C ALA A 71 -9.91 -11.19 -7.89
N ILE A 72 -9.13 -11.05 -8.98
CA ILE A 72 -9.64 -11.05 -10.36
C ILE A 72 -10.33 -12.39 -10.65
N PHE A 73 -9.68 -13.51 -10.35
CA PHE A 73 -10.25 -14.83 -10.60
C PHE A 73 -11.45 -15.16 -9.68
N ASN A 74 -11.44 -14.71 -8.42
CA ASN A 74 -12.61 -14.82 -7.55
C ASN A 74 -13.81 -14.05 -8.12
N TYR A 75 -13.56 -12.86 -8.67
CA TYR A 75 -14.59 -12.07 -9.34
C TYR A 75 -15.13 -12.78 -10.60
N ALA A 76 -14.24 -13.40 -11.39
CA ALA A 76 -14.62 -14.16 -12.58
C ALA A 76 -15.46 -15.41 -12.23
N VAL A 77 -15.11 -16.12 -11.17
CA VAL A 77 -15.92 -17.23 -10.65
C VAL A 77 -17.30 -16.75 -10.22
N LYS A 78 -17.36 -15.63 -9.49
CA LYS A 78 -18.61 -15.13 -8.92
C LYS A 78 -19.58 -14.57 -9.98
N TYR A 79 -19.07 -13.89 -11.01
CA TYR A 79 -19.89 -13.07 -11.90
C TYR A 79 -19.82 -13.46 -13.39
N TYR A 80 -18.80 -14.22 -13.81
CA TYR A 80 -18.57 -14.56 -15.21
C TYR A 80 -18.56 -16.06 -15.49
N GLY A 81 -19.03 -16.87 -14.54
CA GLY A 81 -19.22 -18.30 -14.74
C GLY A 81 -17.92 -19.11 -14.84
N LEU A 82 -16.78 -18.55 -14.45
CA LEU A 82 -15.55 -19.33 -14.36
C LEU A 82 -15.75 -20.45 -13.33
N LYS A 83 -15.43 -21.69 -13.71
CA LYS A 83 -15.72 -22.88 -12.90
C LYS A 83 -14.99 -22.89 -11.56
N GLU A 84 -13.73 -22.48 -11.55
CA GLU A 84 -12.88 -22.43 -10.34
C GLU A 84 -11.76 -21.38 -10.50
N ASN A 85 -11.23 -20.93 -9.37
CA ASN A 85 -10.08 -19.99 -9.36
C ASN A 85 -8.76 -20.77 -9.45
N PRO A 86 -7.97 -20.66 -10.54
CA PRO A 86 -6.73 -21.39 -10.71
C PRO A 86 -5.66 -21.03 -9.66
N CYS A 87 -5.74 -19.84 -9.06
CA CYS A 87 -4.80 -19.42 -8.02
C CYS A 87 -4.89 -20.26 -6.75
N HIS A 88 -6.06 -20.83 -6.44
CA HIS A 88 -6.22 -21.69 -5.27
C HIS A 88 -5.41 -22.98 -5.38
N LYS A 89 -5.36 -23.58 -6.60
CA LYS A 89 -4.53 -24.78 -6.87
C LYS A 89 -3.05 -24.44 -7.04
N ALA A 90 -2.73 -23.27 -7.60
CA ALA A 90 -1.35 -22.81 -7.72
C ALA A 90 -0.69 -22.54 -6.36
N GLY A 91 -1.49 -22.20 -5.36
CA GLY A 91 -1.00 -21.76 -4.05
C GLY A 91 -0.62 -20.27 -4.01
N GLY A 92 -0.22 -19.82 -2.83
CA GLY A 92 0.15 -18.43 -2.60
C GLY A 92 1.61 -18.11 -2.95
N MET A 93 1.91 -16.82 -3.06
CA MET A 93 3.24 -16.26 -3.20
C MET A 93 3.45 -15.19 -2.14
N GLY A 94 4.67 -15.12 -1.58
CA GLY A 94 5.03 -14.15 -0.55
C GLY A 94 4.47 -14.47 0.86
N LYS A 95 4.71 -13.57 1.81
CA LYS A 95 4.30 -13.71 3.22
C LYS A 95 3.43 -12.54 3.65
N LYS A 96 2.55 -12.75 4.64
CA LYS A 96 1.68 -11.71 5.19
C LYS A 96 2.42 -10.77 6.15
N ASN A 97 3.37 -11.31 6.92
CA ASN A 97 4.06 -10.55 7.95
C ASN A 97 5.26 -9.85 7.35
N ALA A 98 5.34 -8.54 7.59
CA ALA A 98 6.57 -7.78 7.43
C ALA A 98 7.60 -8.19 8.50
N GLU A 99 8.84 -7.82 8.29
CA GLU A 99 9.84 -7.82 9.35
C GLU A 99 9.40 -6.88 10.49
N GLU A 100 9.94 -7.12 11.68
CA GLU A 100 9.64 -6.26 12.84
C GLU A 100 10.01 -4.81 12.52
N MET A 101 9.09 -3.88 12.82
CA MET A 101 9.35 -2.47 12.55
C MET A 101 10.38 -1.93 13.54
N GLU A 102 11.43 -1.32 13.01
CA GLU A 102 12.34 -0.51 13.81
C GLU A 102 11.60 0.72 14.36
N PHE A 103 11.92 1.08 15.57
CA PHE A 103 11.40 2.28 16.23
C PHE A 103 12.53 3.04 16.89
N TRP A 104 12.37 4.33 16.99
CA TRP A 104 13.34 5.18 17.68
C TRP A 104 13.08 5.16 19.18
N THR A 105 14.16 5.00 19.93
CA THR A 105 14.14 5.24 21.37
C THR A 105 13.95 6.74 21.66
N ARG A 106 13.58 7.06 22.88
CA ARG A 106 13.45 8.45 23.32
C ARG A 106 14.74 9.26 23.13
N ASP A 107 15.89 8.66 23.40
CA ASP A 107 17.18 9.34 23.30
C ASP A 107 17.58 9.60 21.85
N GLU A 108 17.30 8.67 20.96
CA GLU A 108 17.49 8.85 19.52
C GLU A 108 16.58 9.96 18.98
N PHE A 109 15.30 9.99 19.36
CA PHE A 109 14.41 11.09 19.00
C PHE A 109 14.88 12.44 19.55
N ASN A 110 15.29 12.50 20.81
CA ASN A 110 15.83 13.72 21.42
C ASN A 110 17.09 14.22 20.72
N THR A 111 17.91 13.32 20.19
CA THR A 111 19.08 13.68 19.39
C THR A 111 18.66 14.22 18.02
N PHE A 112 17.73 13.56 17.36
CA PHE A 112 17.22 13.95 16.05
C PHE A 112 16.55 15.34 16.09
N ILE A 113 15.68 15.58 17.06
CA ILE A 113 14.87 16.82 17.08
C ILE A 113 15.70 18.09 17.27
N LYS A 114 16.88 17.99 17.87
CA LYS A 114 17.83 19.13 18.03
C LYS A 114 18.25 19.74 16.68
N TYR A 115 18.30 18.95 15.61
CA TYR A 115 18.63 19.46 14.27
C TYR A 115 17.55 20.36 13.67
N PHE A 116 16.40 20.48 14.32
CA PHE A 116 15.26 21.25 13.87
C PHE A 116 14.86 22.39 14.81
N GLU A 117 15.61 22.65 15.89
CA GLU A 117 15.32 23.71 16.88
C GLU A 117 15.28 25.12 16.21
N ASP A 118 16.10 25.34 15.18
CA ASP A 118 16.13 26.55 14.37
C ASP A 118 15.08 26.58 13.23
N LYS A 119 14.27 25.53 13.10
CA LYS A 119 13.29 25.32 12.01
C LYS A 119 11.90 25.07 12.58
N PRO A 120 11.19 26.09 13.09
CA PRO A 120 9.99 25.91 13.91
C PRO A 120 8.88 25.09 13.23
N LYS A 121 8.73 25.18 11.91
CA LYS A 121 7.76 24.39 11.15
C LYS A 121 8.05 22.88 11.28
N TYR A 122 9.28 22.46 11.04
CA TYR A 122 9.67 21.06 11.08
C TYR A 122 9.73 20.55 12.51
N TYR A 123 10.20 21.37 13.44
CA TYR A 123 10.19 21.05 14.85
C TYR A 123 8.78 20.75 15.34
N ALA A 124 7.82 21.63 15.11
CA ALA A 124 6.42 21.43 15.49
C ALA A 124 5.83 20.17 14.84
N MET A 125 6.14 19.93 13.56
CA MET A 125 5.70 18.75 12.83
C MET A 125 6.19 17.46 13.50
N PHE A 126 7.49 17.31 13.72
CA PHE A 126 8.05 16.11 14.33
C PHE A 126 7.63 15.92 15.79
N MET A 127 7.53 17.01 16.56
CA MET A 127 7.00 16.95 17.92
C MET A 127 5.54 16.48 17.94
N THR A 128 4.72 16.97 17.03
CA THR A 128 3.33 16.53 16.92
C THR A 128 3.24 15.04 16.60
N LEU A 129 3.99 14.56 15.60
CA LEU A 129 4.02 13.14 15.24
C LEU A 129 4.46 12.26 16.41
N TYR A 130 5.53 12.66 17.10
CA TYR A 130 6.10 11.89 18.21
C TYR A 130 5.15 11.79 19.41
N TYR A 131 4.56 12.90 19.84
CA TYR A 131 3.73 12.93 21.05
C TYR A 131 2.30 12.42 20.83
N THR A 132 1.78 12.55 19.60
CA THR A 132 0.40 12.15 19.31
C THR A 132 0.30 10.78 18.65
N GLY A 133 1.36 10.29 17.98
CA GLY A 133 1.34 9.06 17.22
C GLY A 133 0.42 9.09 15.98
N ILE A 134 -0.02 10.27 15.54
CA ILE A 134 -0.83 10.41 14.32
C ILE A 134 -0.03 10.03 13.08
N ARG A 135 -0.72 9.61 12.02
CA ARG A 135 -0.05 9.31 10.75
C ARG A 135 0.38 10.59 10.04
N GLU A 136 1.47 10.52 9.26
CA GLU A 136 1.98 11.65 8.48
C GLU A 136 0.88 12.33 7.64
N GLY A 137 0.08 11.57 6.92
CA GLY A 137 -1.00 12.12 6.10
C GLY A 137 -2.12 12.78 6.93
N GLU A 138 -2.37 12.30 8.14
CA GLU A 138 -3.31 12.93 9.07
C GLU A 138 -2.77 14.26 9.57
N MET A 139 -1.47 14.30 9.92
CA MET A 139 -0.78 15.54 10.34
C MET A 139 -0.76 16.58 9.21
N LEU A 140 -0.44 16.17 7.97
CA LEU A 140 -0.41 17.06 6.80
C LEU A 140 -1.79 17.61 6.43
N ALA A 141 -2.87 16.93 6.82
CA ALA A 141 -4.24 17.38 6.59
C ALA A 141 -4.76 18.35 7.68
N LEU A 142 -4.03 18.55 8.78
CA LEU A 142 -4.46 19.45 9.85
C LEU A 142 -4.53 20.90 9.39
N THR A 143 -5.55 21.60 9.88
CA THR A 143 -5.74 23.03 9.72
C THR A 143 -5.86 23.68 11.10
N PRO A 144 -5.69 25.01 11.24
CA PRO A 144 -5.89 25.69 12.52
C PRO A 144 -7.24 25.42 13.17
N ALA A 145 -8.30 25.18 12.37
CA ALA A 145 -9.63 24.85 12.87
C ALA A 145 -9.74 23.47 13.53
N ASP A 146 -8.75 22.60 13.33
CA ASP A 146 -8.71 21.26 13.94
C ASP A 146 -7.99 21.26 15.30
N ILE A 147 -7.42 22.40 15.73
CA ILE A 147 -6.63 22.55 16.95
C ILE A 147 -7.37 23.48 17.92
N ASP A 148 -7.73 22.93 19.08
CA ASP A 148 -8.32 23.67 20.18
C ASP A 148 -7.27 23.80 21.29
N LEU A 149 -6.64 24.97 21.39
CA LEU A 149 -5.58 25.24 22.36
C LEU A 149 -6.12 25.38 23.79
N GLU A 150 -7.40 25.81 23.96
CA GLU A 150 -8.00 25.95 25.29
C GLU A 150 -8.29 24.57 25.89
N LYS A 151 -8.78 23.64 25.06
CA LYS A 151 -9.05 22.26 25.46
C LYS A 151 -7.85 21.32 25.30
N ALA A 152 -6.74 21.80 24.74
CA ALA A 152 -5.55 21.01 24.40
C ALA A 152 -5.93 19.75 23.57
N THR A 153 -6.77 19.92 22.55
CA THR A 153 -7.26 18.81 21.70
C THR A 153 -6.98 19.05 20.23
N ILE A 154 -6.73 17.97 19.49
CA ILE A 154 -6.59 17.96 18.03
C ILE A 154 -7.66 17.03 17.46
N ARG A 155 -8.42 17.53 16.47
CA ARG A 155 -9.40 16.72 15.74
C ARG A 155 -8.74 16.05 14.56
N ILE A 156 -8.65 14.73 14.56
CA ILE A 156 -8.06 13.91 13.50
C ILE A 156 -9.18 13.20 12.76
N ASN A 157 -9.63 13.76 11.65
CA ASN A 157 -10.71 13.22 10.83
C ASN A 157 -10.44 13.32 9.32
N LYS A 158 -9.23 13.71 8.94
CA LYS A 158 -8.81 13.92 7.56
C LYS A 158 -7.45 13.28 7.32
N ASN A 159 -7.19 12.91 6.07
CA ASN A 159 -5.90 12.38 5.66
C ASN A 159 -5.50 12.98 4.30
N TYR A 160 -4.31 13.51 4.22
CA TYR A 160 -3.69 13.97 2.97
C TYR A 160 -3.08 12.80 2.22
N GLN A 161 -3.29 12.76 0.91
CA GLN A 161 -2.69 11.79 0.00
C GLN A 161 -2.27 12.51 -1.29
N ASN A 162 -1.15 12.10 -1.86
CA ASN A 162 -0.81 12.43 -3.25
C ASN A 162 -1.06 11.19 -4.11
N VAL A 163 -1.97 11.30 -5.07
CA VAL A 163 -2.33 10.21 -5.97
C VAL A 163 -2.08 10.66 -7.40
N ASN A 164 -1.06 10.08 -8.03
CA ASN A 164 -0.64 10.41 -9.41
C ASN A 164 -0.32 11.91 -9.63
N GLY A 165 0.21 12.59 -8.60
CA GLY A 165 0.52 14.02 -8.67
C GLY A 165 -0.63 14.94 -8.23
N GLU A 166 -1.81 14.41 -7.97
CA GLU A 166 -2.94 15.16 -7.42
C GLU A 166 -2.99 15.06 -5.89
N GLU A 167 -3.09 16.20 -5.23
CA GLU A 167 -3.25 16.31 -3.78
C GLU A 167 -4.70 16.12 -3.39
N LEU A 168 -4.97 15.15 -2.53
CA LEU A 168 -6.31 14.81 -2.08
C LEU A 168 -6.38 14.84 -0.55
N ILE A 169 -7.43 15.46 -0.01
CA ILE A 169 -7.79 15.35 1.41
C ILE A 169 -9.02 14.45 1.49
N THR A 170 -8.89 13.33 2.18
CA THR A 170 -9.97 12.35 2.38
C THR A 170 -10.35 12.28 3.86
N SER A 171 -11.62 12.06 4.13
CA SER A 171 -12.16 11.78 5.45
C SER A 171 -12.34 10.28 5.69
#